data_84b903004875309e7a6c13d02b0fd455
#
_entry.id   84b903004875309e7a6c13d02b0fd455
#
_cell.length_a   1.000
_cell.length_b   1.000
_cell.length_c   1.000
_cell.angle_alpha   90.00
_cell.angle_beta   90.00
_cell.angle_gamma   90.00
#
_symmetry.space_group_name_H-M   'P 1'
#
loop_
_entity.id
_entity.type
_entity.pdbx_description
1 polymer ?
#
loop_
_entity_poly.entity_id
_entity_poly.type
_entity_poly.pdbx_seq_one_letter_code
_entity_poly.pdbx_strand_id
1 'polypeptide(L)' 'MVMTQDERWQKRYEEVKAFIETNHRNPSKHDEEERGKYINWIKANRKALNAGKMKIERVEKFKELVALMELYRRKNQYE' A
#
# COMPACT_ATOMS: atom_id res chain seq x y z
N MET A 1 -9.11 -16.73 16.80
CA MET A 1 -10.09 -16.23 15.82
C MET A 1 -9.47 -16.08 14.45
N VAL A 2 -10.19 -16.50 13.43
CA VAL A 2 -9.71 -16.37 12.05
C VAL A 2 -10.17 -15.03 11.50
N MET A 3 -9.24 -14.24 11.00
CA MET A 3 -9.53 -12.95 10.39
C MET A 3 -10.21 -13.15 9.03
N THR A 4 -11.19 -12.33 8.71
CA THR A 4 -11.79 -12.32 7.39
C THR A 4 -10.80 -11.71 6.39
N GLN A 5 -11.07 -11.89 5.08
CA GLN A 5 -10.25 -11.28 4.05
C GLN A 5 -10.27 -9.75 4.15
N ASP A 6 -11.42 -9.18 4.47
CA ASP A 6 -11.54 -7.73 4.63
C ASP A 6 -10.72 -7.21 5.81
N GLU A 7 -10.72 -7.95 6.92
CA GLU A 7 -9.92 -7.58 8.08
C GLU A 7 -8.42 -7.67 7.79
N ARG A 8 -8.00 -8.70 7.07
CA ARG A 8 -6.60 -8.84 6.66
C ARG A 8 -6.17 -7.72 5.73
N TRP A 9 -7.03 -7.39 4.79
CA TRP A 9 -6.76 -6.29 3.86
C TRP A 9 -6.64 -4.97 4.61
N GLN A 10 -7.56 -4.69 5.50
CA GLN A 10 -7.55 -3.46 6.30
C GLN A 10 -6.30 -3.38 7.17
N LYS A 11 -5.93 -4.48 7.81
CA LYS A 11 -4.75 -4.53 8.65
C LYS A 11 -3.48 -4.22 7.84
N ARG A 12 -3.36 -4.83 6.67
CA ARG A 12 -2.19 -4.58 5.81
C ARG A 12 -2.18 -3.14 5.31
N TYR A 13 -3.34 -2.61 4.95
CA TYR A 13 -3.48 -1.23 4.55
C TYR A 13 -2.97 -0.28 5.63
N GLU A 14 -3.37 -0.51 6.85
CA GLU A 14 -2.93 0.31 7.98
C GLU A 14 -1.43 0.19 8.23
N GLU A 15 -0.89 -1.02 8.09
CA GLU A 15 0.54 -1.25 8.25
C GLU A 15 1.35 -0.49 7.19
N VAL A 16 0.94 -0.57 5.94
CA VAL A 16 1.62 0.13 4.85
C VAL A 16 1.53 1.65 5.05
N LYS A 17 0.36 2.14 5.38
CA LYS A 17 0.14 3.56 5.61
C LYS A 17 0.99 4.06 6.78
N ALA A 18 0.99 3.33 7.89
CA ALA A 18 1.80 3.67 9.05
C ALA A 18 3.30 3.66 8.75
N PHE A 19 3.75 2.70 7.95
CA PHE A 19 5.14 2.64 7.52
C PHE A 19 5.54 3.91 6.77
N ILE A 20 4.72 4.32 5.81
CA ILE A 20 4.99 5.51 5.00
C ILE A 20 4.99 6.77 5.86
N GLU A 21 4.01 6.91 6.73
CA GLU A 21 3.89 8.08 7.60
C GLU A 21 5.03 8.16 8.63
N THR A 22 5.46 7.02 9.16
CA THR A 22 6.52 6.96 10.16
C THR A 22 7.90 7.21 9.55
N ASN A 23 8.16 6.61 8.40
CA ASN A 23 9.48 6.66 7.76
C ASN A 23 9.61 7.79 6.75
N HIS A 24 8.50 8.45 6.40
CA HIS A 24 8.46 9.53 5.40
C HIS A 24 9.04 9.11 4.06
N ARG A 25 8.85 7.83 3.71
CA ARG A 25 9.27 7.26 2.42
C ARG A 25 8.43 6.06 2.08
N ASN A 26 8.41 5.70 0.80
CA ASN A 26 7.73 4.50 0.34
C ASN A 26 8.54 3.26 0.70
N PRO A 27 7.89 2.09 0.82
CA PRO A 27 8.60 0.83 1.00
C PRO A 27 9.57 0.59 -0.17
N SER A 28 10.73 0.01 0.14
CA SER A 28 11.77 -0.21 -0.85
C SER A 28 11.67 -1.60 -1.47
N LYS A 29 11.74 -1.67 -2.79
CA LYS A 29 11.80 -2.95 -3.49
C LYS A 29 13.16 -3.64 -3.32
N HIS A 30 14.16 -2.91 -2.86
CA HIS A 30 15.49 -3.44 -2.62
C HIS A 30 15.65 -4.08 -1.25
N ASP A 31 14.73 -3.82 -0.34
CA ASP A 31 14.68 -4.45 0.98
C ASP A 31 13.76 -5.66 0.88
N GLU A 32 14.29 -6.86 1.16
CA GLU A 32 13.54 -8.11 1.03
C GLU A 32 12.30 -8.13 1.92
N GLU A 33 12.43 -7.65 3.14
CA GLU A 33 11.32 -7.62 4.09
C GLU A 33 10.24 -6.65 3.64
N GLU A 34 10.60 -5.45 3.26
CA GLU A 34 9.64 -4.45 2.79
C GLU A 34 9.00 -4.88 1.47
N ARG A 35 9.78 -5.47 0.58
CA ARG A 35 9.25 -5.98 -0.68
C ARG A 35 8.23 -7.08 -0.46
N GLY A 36 8.56 -8.07 0.36
CA GLY A 36 7.64 -9.17 0.63
C GLY A 36 6.40 -8.77 1.40
N LYS A 37 6.54 -7.81 2.32
CA LYS A 37 5.45 -7.39 3.21
C LYS A 37 4.56 -6.32 2.58
N TYR A 38 5.16 -5.32 1.94
CA TYR A 38 4.43 -4.14 1.47
C TYR A 38 4.32 -4.05 -0.04
N ILE A 39 5.42 -4.17 -0.75
CA ILE A 39 5.43 -3.98 -2.20
C ILE A 39 4.57 -5.02 -2.92
N ASN A 40 4.66 -6.28 -2.53
CA ASN A 40 3.85 -7.33 -3.15
C ASN A 40 2.36 -7.10 -2.94
N TRP A 41 1.98 -6.65 -1.76
CA TRP A 41 0.59 -6.30 -1.47
C TRP A 41 0.12 -5.11 -2.32
N ILE A 42 0.95 -4.09 -2.44
CA ILE A 42 0.65 -2.89 -3.24
C ILE A 42 0.48 -3.27 -4.71
N LYS A 43 1.39 -4.07 -5.25
CA LYS A 43 1.31 -4.53 -6.65
C LYS A 43 0.05 -5.33 -6.91
N ALA A 44 -0.29 -6.25 -6.02
CA ALA A 44 -1.49 -7.07 -6.16
C ALA A 44 -2.75 -6.22 -6.16
N ASN A 45 -2.82 -5.23 -5.28
CA ASN A 45 -3.98 -4.34 -5.19
C ASN A 45 -4.05 -3.39 -6.39
N ARG A 46 -2.92 -2.89 -6.86
CA ARG A 46 -2.89 -2.04 -8.05
C ARG A 46 -3.39 -2.81 -9.27
N LYS A 47 -3.00 -4.07 -9.40
CA LYS A 47 -3.47 -4.94 -10.47
C LYS A 47 -4.98 -5.16 -10.37
N ALA A 48 -5.49 -5.41 -9.16
CA ALA A 48 -6.92 -5.59 -8.94
C ALA A 48 -7.71 -4.32 -9.27
N LEU A 49 -7.17 -3.16 -8.89
CA LEU A 49 -7.79 -1.87 -9.19
C LEU A 49 -7.88 -1.64 -10.70
N ASN A 50 -6.77 -1.86 -11.42
CA ASN A 50 -6.71 -1.66 -12.87
C ASN A 50 -7.61 -2.63 -13.61
N ALA A 51 -7.80 -3.84 -13.07
CA ALA A 51 -8.69 -4.84 -13.67
C ALA A 51 -10.18 -4.63 -13.31
N GLY A 52 -10.47 -3.65 -12.46
CA GLY A 52 -11.83 -3.38 -12.02
C GLY A 52 -12.39 -4.45 -11.09
N LYS A 53 -11.52 -5.20 -10.42
CA LYS A 53 -11.93 -6.29 -9.53
C LYS A 53 -11.88 -5.92 -8.05
N MET A 54 -11.46 -4.72 -7.74
CA MET A 54 -11.36 -4.27 -6.35
C MET A 54 -12.72 -3.81 -5.84
N LYS A 55 -13.03 -4.14 -4.59
CA LYS A 55 -14.26 -3.67 -3.95
C LYS A 55 -14.25 -2.15 -3.84
N ILE A 56 -15.40 -1.51 -4.04
CA ILE A 56 -15.51 -0.06 -3.99
C ILE A 56 -14.96 0.52 -2.69
N GLU A 57 -15.23 -0.12 -1.57
CA GLU A 57 -14.75 0.31 -0.26
C GLU A 57 -13.23 0.35 -0.19
N ARG A 58 -12.59 -0.62 -0.83
CA ARG A 58 -11.12 -0.69 -0.88
C ARG A 58 -10.54 0.29 -1.89
N VAL A 59 -11.27 0.56 -2.97
CA VAL A 59 -10.82 1.47 -4.02
C VAL A 59 -10.53 2.85 -3.45
N GLU A 60 -11.44 3.40 -2.68
CA GLU A 60 -11.25 4.71 -2.08
C GLU A 60 -10.03 4.76 -1.17
N LYS A 61 -9.90 3.77 -0.29
CA LYS A 61 -8.77 3.67 0.64
C LYS A 61 -7.45 3.50 -0.11
N PHE A 62 -7.45 2.64 -1.12
CA PHE A 62 -6.24 2.37 -1.88
C PHE A 62 -5.80 3.60 -2.68
N LYS A 63 -6.75 4.35 -3.24
CA LYS A 63 -6.45 5.59 -3.96
C LYS A 63 -5.81 6.63 -3.03
N GLU A 64 -6.29 6.72 -1.80
CA GLU A 64 -5.68 7.61 -0.80
C GLU A 64 -4.24 7.20 -0.50
N LEU A 65 -4.01 5.88 -0.37
CA LEU A 65 -2.68 5.35 -0.13
C LEU A 65 -1.75 5.65 -1.30
N VAL A 66 -2.22 5.46 -2.52
CA VAL A 66 -1.44 5.76 -3.73
C VAL A 66 -1.09 7.24 -3.79
N ALA A 67 -2.03 8.11 -3.44
CA ALA A 67 -1.77 9.56 -3.39
C ALA A 67 -0.69 9.89 -2.38
N LEU A 68 -0.71 9.25 -1.21
CA LEU A 68 0.31 9.43 -0.20
C LEU A 68 1.68 8.94 -0.71
N MET A 69 1.70 7.80 -1.37
CA MET A 69 2.92 7.24 -1.96
C MET A 69 3.52 8.18 -3.02
N GLU A 70 2.66 8.77 -3.85
CA GLU A 70 3.09 9.71 -4.87
C GLU A 70 3.70 10.97 -4.25
N LEU A 71 3.14 11.43 -3.15
CA LEU A 71 3.65 12.58 -2.43
C LEU A 71 5.11 12.36 -1.99
N TYR A 72 5.39 11.22 -1.38
CA TYR A 72 6.73 10.90 -0.92
C TYR A 72 7.68 10.53 -2.04
N ARG A 73 7.17 9.95 -3.11
CA ARG A 73 7.96 9.65 -4.31
C ARG A 73 8.50 10.94 -4.92
N ARG A 74 7.65 11.96 -5.05
CA ARG A 74 8.04 13.25 -5.59
C ARG A 74 9.08 13.93 -4.70
N LYS A 75 8.88 13.84 -3.40
CA LYS A 75 9.80 14.44 -2.43
C LYS A 75 11.19 13.81 -2.52
N ASN A 76 11.26 12.49 -2.67
CA ASN A 76 12.52 11.78 -2.77
C ASN A 76 13.26 12.04 -4.08
N GLN A 77 12.53 12.42 -5.10
CA GLN A 77 13.10 12.67 -6.43
C GLN A 77 14.02 13.88 -6.47
N TYR A 78 13.89 14.77 -5.52
CA TYR A 78 14.68 16.00 -5.43
C TYR A 78 15.79 15.95 -4.38
N GLU A 79 15.99 14.80 -3.78
CA GLU A 79 17.07 14.60 -2.82
C GLU A 79 18.28 13.87 -3.46
#